data_fd075b42990153344cf7e8c2b4003d66
#
_entry.id   fd075b42990153344cf7e8c2b4003d66
#
_cell.length_a   1.000
_cell.length_b   1.000
_cell.length_c   1.000
_cell.angle_alpha   90.00
_cell.angle_beta   90.00
_cell.angle_gamma   90.00
#
_symmetry.space_group_name_H-M   'P 1'
#
loop_
_entity.id
_entity.type
_entity.pdbx_description
1 polymer ?
#
loop_
_entity_poly.entity_id
_entity_poly.type
_entity_poly.pdbx_seq_one_letter_code
_entity_poly.pdbx_strand_id
1 'polypeptide(L)'
;MPSIRHNEGVLDAARDCVLAYGVRRTTLTDVARRAGVSRMTIYRHWPDVRALVADLMTREWVKIINGLDLSEPVPAVVTGVRRMREHPLWRKIVEADPEMLLPYLLDRRGTSQEAVLDMLEPVLGDTRKARAVLLIAQSFLVSAPTMLGPPTLDDLDAELAAILEAYLG
;
A
#
# COMPACT_ATOMS: atom_id res chain seq x y z
N MET A 1 19.95 1.22 -20.32
CA MET A 1 18.94 1.16 -19.25
C MET A 1 17.69 2.01 -19.55
N PRO A 2 16.88 1.68 -20.56
CA PRO A 2 15.61 2.38 -20.87
C PRO A 2 14.42 1.86 -20.05
N SER A 3 14.52 0.68 -19.43
CA SER A 3 13.39 -0.05 -18.84
C SER A 3 12.80 0.63 -17.57
N ILE A 4 13.62 1.16 -16.65
CA ILE A 4 13.15 1.68 -15.37
C ILE A 4 12.35 2.99 -15.56
N ARG A 5 12.86 3.93 -16.35
CA ARG A 5 12.15 5.20 -16.61
C ARG A 5 10.84 5.03 -17.38
N HIS A 6 10.76 4.00 -18.23
CA HIS A 6 9.54 3.67 -18.97
C HIS A 6 8.44 3.14 -18.04
N ASN A 7 8.83 2.28 -17.07
CA ASN A 7 7.89 1.73 -16.10
C ASN A 7 7.36 2.83 -15.14
N GLU A 8 8.20 3.76 -14.72
CA GLU A 8 7.77 4.88 -13.87
C GLU A 8 6.68 5.73 -14.56
N GLY A 9 6.89 6.12 -15.81
CA GLY A 9 5.89 6.89 -16.56
C GLY A 9 4.56 6.14 -16.78
N VAL A 10 4.62 4.81 -16.93
CA VAL A 10 3.42 3.97 -17.02
C VAL A 10 2.69 3.93 -15.68
N LEU A 11 3.42 3.78 -14.57
CA LEU A 11 2.82 3.78 -13.23
C LEU A 11 2.22 5.15 -12.86
N ASP A 12 2.83 6.26 -13.30
CA ASP A 12 2.25 7.60 -13.12
C ASP A 12 0.94 7.76 -13.92
N ALA A 13 0.93 7.32 -15.17
CA ALA A 13 -0.29 7.31 -15.99
C ALA A 13 -1.39 6.42 -15.39
N ALA A 14 -1.01 5.26 -14.84
CA ALA A 14 -1.94 4.36 -14.14
C ALA A 14 -2.52 5.02 -12.89
N ARG A 15 -1.69 5.69 -12.08
CA ARG A 15 -2.13 6.46 -10.91
C ARG A 15 -3.18 7.48 -11.29
N ASP A 16 -2.93 8.27 -12.31
CA ASP A 16 -3.86 9.30 -12.79
C ASP A 16 -5.19 8.69 -13.27
N CYS A 17 -5.15 7.56 -14.01
CA CYS A 17 -6.35 6.87 -14.47
C CYS A 17 -7.16 6.32 -13.29
N VAL A 18 -6.51 5.66 -12.31
CA VAL A 18 -7.18 5.10 -11.14
C VAL A 18 -7.80 6.20 -10.28
N LEU A 19 -7.10 7.30 -10.05
CA LEU A 19 -7.64 8.43 -9.28
C LEU A 19 -8.85 9.06 -9.97
N ALA A 20 -8.84 9.16 -11.31
CA ALA A 20 -9.93 9.74 -12.07
C ALA A 20 -11.16 8.82 -12.14
N TYR A 21 -10.96 7.53 -12.38
CA TYR A 21 -12.04 6.62 -12.80
C TYR A 21 -12.26 5.42 -11.88
N GLY A 22 -11.35 5.11 -10.96
CA GLY A 22 -11.30 3.84 -10.23
C GLY A 22 -10.63 2.72 -11.03
N VAL A 23 -10.36 1.59 -10.37
CA VAL A 23 -9.65 0.45 -10.98
C VAL A 23 -10.51 -0.22 -12.05
N ARG A 24 -11.79 -0.48 -11.78
CA ARG A 24 -12.71 -1.16 -12.71
C ARG A 24 -12.87 -0.45 -14.06
N ARG A 25 -12.78 0.88 -14.07
CA ARG A 25 -12.92 1.68 -15.29
C ARG A 25 -11.59 1.99 -15.96
N THR A 26 -10.48 1.64 -15.34
CA THR A 26 -9.15 1.81 -15.92
C THR A 26 -8.82 0.60 -16.80
N THR A 27 -8.35 0.84 -18.03
CA THR A 27 -7.87 -0.20 -18.91
C THR A 27 -6.38 -0.03 -19.20
N LEU A 28 -5.67 -1.14 -19.49
CA LEU A 28 -4.26 -1.06 -19.92
C LEU A 28 -4.09 -0.20 -21.19
N THR A 29 -5.10 -0.19 -22.06
CA THR A 29 -5.10 0.65 -23.26
C THR A 29 -5.15 2.15 -22.94
N ASP A 30 -5.97 2.54 -21.96
CA ASP A 30 -6.05 3.96 -21.54
C ASP A 30 -4.76 4.41 -20.88
N VAL A 31 -4.17 3.55 -20.05
CA VAL A 31 -2.87 3.80 -19.42
C VAL A 31 -1.77 3.91 -20.49
N ALA A 32 -1.71 2.99 -21.46
CA ALA A 32 -0.72 3.04 -22.55
C ALA A 32 -0.83 4.34 -23.34
N ARG A 33 -2.05 4.75 -23.70
CA ARG A 33 -2.32 6.00 -24.41
C ARG A 33 -1.85 7.21 -23.61
N ARG A 34 -2.15 7.24 -22.29
CA ARG A 34 -1.76 8.35 -21.41
C ARG A 34 -0.26 8.41 -21.17
N ALA A 35 0.39 7.24 -21.05
CA ALA A 35 1.84 7.13 -20.88
C ALA A 35 2.64 7.34 -22.18
N GLY A 36 1.99 7.45 -23.33
CA GLY A 36 2.65 7.58 -24.64
C GLY A 36 3.42 6.33 -25.05
N VAL A 37 3.00 5.12 -24.58
CA VAL A 37 3.64 3.85 -24.93
C VAL A 37 2.72 2.99 -25.80
N SER A 38 3.32 2.01 -26.54
CA SER A 38 2.53 1.06 -27.33
C SER A 38 1.77 0.08 -26.42
N ARG A 39 0.62 -0.42 -26.90
CA ARG A 39 -0.11 -1.51 -26.22
C ARG A 39 0.78 -2.72 -26.00
N MET A 40 1.59 -3.10 -26.97
CA MET A 40 2.53 -4.23 -26.87
C MET A 40 3.52 -4.03 -25.72
N THR A 41 3.98 -2.79 -25.50
CA THR A 41 4.89 -2.46 -24.40
C THR A 41 4.25 -2.72 -23.04
N ILE A 42 3.00 -2.26 -22.84
CA ILE A 42 2.34 -2.42 -21.53
C ILE A 42 1.95 -3.89 -21.27
N TYR A 43 1.37 -4.60 -22.27
CA TYR A 43 0.98 -6.01 -22.12
C TYR A 43 2.16 -6.97 -21.91
N ARG A 44 3.37 -6.57 -22.30
CA ARG A 44 4.58 -7.35 -22.02
C ARG A 44 4.96 -7.35 -20.55
N HIS A 45 4.63 -6.29 -19.81
CA HIS A 45 4.98 -6.13 -18.39
C HIS A 45 3.82 -6.49 -17.46
N TRP A 46 2.60 -6.18 -17.84
CA TRP A 46 1.41 -6.41 -17.02
C TRP A 46 0.34 -7.15 -17.81
N PRO A 47 -0.05 -8.35 -17.36
CA PRO A 47 -1.09 -9.15 -18.04
C PRO A 47 -2.47 -8.49 -17.97
N ASP A 48 -2.74 -7.75 -16.89
CA ASP A 48 -4.00 -7.07 -16.64
C ASP A 48 -3.83 -5.81 -15.77
N VAL A 49 -4.93 -5.09 -15.59
CA VAL A 49 -4.96 -3.85 -14.78
C VAL A 49 -4.68 -4.12 -13.31
N ARG A 50 -5.09 -5.28 -12.78
CA ARG A 50 -4.88 -5.63 -11.37
C ARG A 50 -3.39 -5.79 -11.06
N ALA A 51 -2.65 -6.44 -11.95
CA ALA A 51 -1.20 -6.56 -11.83
C ALA A 51 -0.51 -5.19 -11.89
N LEU A 52 -0.93 -4.31 -12.81
CA LEU A 52 -0.42 -2.96 -12.90
C LEU A 52 -0.71 -2.13 -11.63
N VAL A 53 -1.93 -2.23 -11.10
CA VAL A 53 -2.33 -1.52 -9.86
C VAL A 53 -1.60 -2.08 -8.64
N ALA A 54 -1.33 -3.38 -8.58
CA ALA A 54 -0.53 -3.98 -7.51
C ALA A 54 0.90 -3.42 -7.49
N ASP A 55 1.55 -3.30 -8.66
CA ASP A 55 2.87 -2.68 -8.78
C ASP A 55 2.84 -1.19 -8.43
N LEU A 56 1.80 -0.47 -8.88
CA LEU A 56 1.58 0.93 -8.53
C LEU A 56 1.45 1.10 -7.00
N MET A 57 0.64 0.29 -6.35
CA MET A 57 0.46 0.33 -4.90
C MET A 57 1.78 0.03 -4.18
N THR A 58 2.52 -0.99 -4.64
CA THR A 58 3.83 -1.32 -4.08
C THR A 58 4.79 -0.14 -4.17
N ARG A 59 4.86 0.53 -5.33
CA ARG A 59 5.69 1.73 -5.51
C ARG A 59 5.32 2.84 -4.52
N GLU A 60 4.03 3.13 -4.38
CA GLU A 60 3.57 4.21 -3.48
C GLU A 60 3.84 3.85 -2.00
N TRP A 61 3.64 2.60 -1.61
CA TRP A 61 3.95 2.14 -0.25
C TRP A 61 5.45 2.18 0.06
N VAL A 62 6.30 1.74 -0.86
CA VAL A 62 7.76 1.82 -0.72
C VAL A 62 8.21 3.27 -0.54
N LYS A 63 7.59 4.24 -1.24
CA LYS A 63 7.89 5.67 -1.02
C LYS A 63 7.56 6.12 0.41
N ILE A 64 6.42 5.68 0.95
CA ILE A 64 6.03 5.99 2.33
C ILE A 64 7.04 5.38 3.31
N ILE A 65 7.34 4.09 3.14
CA ILE A 65 8.24 3.31 3.99
C ILE A 65 9.64 3.94 4.02
N ASN A 66 10.20 4.30 2.87
CA ASN A 66 11.51 4.92 2.76
C ASN A 66 11.60 6.31 3.43
N GLY A 67 10.47 6.92 3.73
CA GLY A 67 10.38 8.20 4.46
C GLY A 67 10.10 8.05 5.96
N LEU A 68 10.19 6.83 6.52
CA LEU A 68 9.99 6.57 7.95
C LEU A 68 11.34 6.51 8.69
N ASP A 69 11.35 7.00 9.93
CA ASP A 69 12.49 6.82 10.83
C ASP A 69 12.35 5.48 11.57
N LEU A 70 13.16 4.51 11.19
CA LEU A 70 13.13 3.15 11.72
C LEU A 70 13.91 2.99 13.04
N SER A 71 14.58 4.04 13.53
CA SER A 71 15.23 4.02 14.84
C SER A 71 14.20 3.88 15.98
N GLU A 72 12.96 4.32 15.74
CA GLU A 72 11.82 4.18 16.65
C GLU A 72 10.69 3.38 15.96
N PRO A 73 10.69 2.05 16.07
CA PRO A 73 9.79 1.19 15.30
C PRO A 73 8.29 1.47 15.52
N VAL A 74 7.87 1.74 16.75
CA VAL A 74 6.45 1.98 17.06
C VAL A 74 5.95 3.27 16.41
N PRO A 75 6.58 4.45 16.62
CA PRO A 75 6.22 5.67 15.90
C PRO A 75 6.29 5.52 14.36
N ALA A 76 7.27 4.77 13.84
CA ALA A 76 7.38 4.51 12.41
C ALA A 76 6.16 3.75 11.86
N VAL A 77 5.73 2.68 12.54
CA VAL A 77 4.55 1.89 12.13
C VAL A 77 3.28 2.74 12.19
N VAL A 78 3.05 3.48 13.27
CA VAL A 78 1.87 4.35 13.41
C VAL A 78 1.84 5.43 12.32
N THR A 79 2.99 6.08 12.07
CA THR A 79 3.12 7.08 11.00
C THR A 79 2.89 6.45 9.63
N GLY A 80 3.41 5.26 9.38
CA GLY A 80 3.20 4.51 8.15
C GLY A 80 1.71 4.21 7.92
N VAL A 81 1.01 3.68 8.92
CA VAL A 81 -0.44 3.42 8.85
C VAL A 81 -1.22 4.70 8.55
N ARG A 82 -0.92 5.80 9.25
CA ARG A 82 -1.58 7.09 9.02
C ARG A 82 -1.36 7.59 7.60
N ARG A 83 -0.11 7.64 7.12
CA ARG A 83 0.23 8.10 5.76
C ARG A 83 -0.40 7.21 4.68
N MET A 84 -0.44 5.89 4.89
CA MET A 84 -1.09 4.97 3.95
C MET A 84 -2.60 5.20 3.90
N ARG A 85 -3.26 5.40 5.06
CA ARG A 85 -4.69 5.66 5.17
C ARG A 85 -5.10 6.97 4.50
N GLU A 86 -4.26 7.99 4.60
CA GLU A 86 -4.48 9.30 3.99
C GLU A 86 -4.13 9.34 2.50
N HIS A 87 -3.43 8.33 2.00
CA HIS A 87 -2.94 8.32 0.63
C HIS A 87 -4.11 8.31 -0.38
N PRO A 88 -4.13 9.23 -1.38
CA PRO A 88 -5.26 9.37 -2.29
C PRO A 88 -5.62 8.09 -3.05
N LEU A 89 -4.61 7.32 -3.46
CA LEU A 89 -4.82 6.06 -4.17
C LEU A 89 -5.47 5.00 -3.28
N TRP A 90 -5.04 4.88 -2.01
CA TRP A 90 -5.66 4.00 -1.02
C TRP A 90 -7.14 4.35 -0.82
N ARG A 91 -7.42 5.63 -0.54
CA ARG A 91 -8.79 6.12 -0.33
C ARG A 91 -9.67 5.81 -1.54
N LYS A 92 -9.14 6.04 -2.75
CA LYS A 92 -9.87 5.77 -4.00
C LYS A 92 -10.19 4.28 -4.17
N ILE A 93 -9.24 3.38 -3.85
CA ILE A 93 -9.43 1.93 -3.97
C ILE A 93 -10.45 1.45 -2.93
N VAL A 94 -10.32 1.88 -1.67
CA VAL A 94 -11.25 1.49 -0.61
C VAL A 94 -12.68 1.96 -0.90
N GLU A 95 -12.83 3.17 -1.47
CA GLU A 95 -14.14 3.74 -1.82
C GLU A 95 -14.79 3.07 -3.03
N ALA A 96 -14.01 2.84 -4.11
CA ALA A 96 -14.56 2.47 -5.42
C ALA A 96 -14.43 0.99 -5.74
N ASP A 97 -13.39 0.32 -5.26
CA ASP A 97 -13.00 -1.04 -5.67
C ASP A 97 -12.45 -1.87 -4.48
N PRO A 98 -13.12 -1.92 -3.30
CA PRO A 98 -12.58 -2.55 -2.09
C PRO A 98 -12.26 -4.03 -2.25
N GLU A 99 -12.92 -4.73 -3.17
CA GLU A 99 -12.63 -6.13 -3.48
C GLU A 99 -11.21 -6.38 -4.02
N MET A 100 -10.51 -5.33 -4.45
CA MET A 100 -9.09 -5.43 -4.84
C MET A 100 -8.18 -5.80 -3.68
N LEU A 101 -8.62 -5.56 -2.44
CA LEU A 101 -7.85 -5.85 -1.23
C LEU A 101 -8.00 -7.31 -0.77
N LEU A 102 -9.12 -7.97 -1.11
CA LEU A 102 -9.44 -9.31 -0.60
C LEU A 102 -8.36 -10.36 -0.83
N PRO A 103 -7.72 -10.49 -2.00
CA PRO A 103 -6.66 -11.47 -2.20
C PRO A 103 -5.48 -11.28 -1.22
N TYR A 104 -5.18 -10.04 -0.85
CA TYR A 104 -4.06 -9.69 0.05
C TYR A 104 -4.43 -9.78 1.54
N LEU A 105 -5.71 -9.85 1.84
CA LEU A 105 -6.21 -10.05 3.20
C LEU A 105 -6.47 -11.52 3.52
N LEU A 106 -6.82 -12.34 2.51
CA LEU A 106 -7.36 -13.70 2.72
C LEU A 106 -6.50 -14.80 2.10
N ASP A 107 -5.88 -14.57 0.93
CA ASP A 107 -5.30 -15.66 0.13
C ASP A 107 -3.77 -15.65 0.12
N ARG A 108 -3.16 -14.47 -0.05
CA ARG A 108 -1.71 -14.35 -0.25
C ARG A 108 -1.19 -12.97 0.17
N ARG A 109 0.09 -12.92 0.50
CA ARG A 109 0.79 -11.65 0.65
C ARG A 109 1.03 -11.00 -0.72
N GLY A 110 0.94 -9.68 -0.76
CA GLY A 110 1.34 -8.87 -1.90
C GLY A 110 2.78 -8.38 -1.77
N THR A 111 3.37 -7.91 -2.87
CA THR A 111 4.73 -7.35 -2.90
C THR A 111 4.90 -6.19 -1.92
N SER A 112 3.85 -5.39 -1.71
CA SER A 112 3.86 -4.30 -0.72
C SER A 112 3.98 -4.80 0.72
N GLN A 113 3.33 -5.91 1.06
CA GLN A 113 3.44 -6.54 2.39
C GLN A 113 4.82 -7.17 2.60
N GLU A 114 5.39 -7.80 1.55
CA GLU A 114 6.76 -8.30 1.60
C GLU A 114 7.76 -7.14 1.84
N ALA A 115 7.61 -6.02 1.13
CA ALA A 115 8.47 -4.86 1.34
C ALA A 115 8.40 -4.31 2.77
N VAL A 116 7.21 -4.32 3.41
CA VAL A 116 7.08 -3.96 4.84
C VAL A 116 7.79 -4.97 5.73
N LEU A 117 7.68 -6.26 5.45
CA LEU A 117 8.37 -7.29 6.24
C LEU A 117 9.90 -7.19 6.09
N ASP A 118 10.40 -7.00 4.87
CA ASP A 118 11.83 -6.80 4.60
C ASP A 118 12.41 -5.61 5.38
N MET A 119 11.60 -4.59 5.64
CA MET A 119 11.96 -3.46 6.48
C MET A 119 11.87 -3.79 7.98
N LEU A 120 10.80 -4.44 8.44
CA LEU A 120 10.55 -4.68 9.86
C LEU A 120 11.42 -5.79 10.44
N GLU A 121 11.71 -6.85 9.69
CA GLU A 121 12.45 -8.01 10.18
C GLU A 121 13.85 -7.65 10.70
N PRO A 122 14.69 -6.86 9.99
CA PRO A 122 15.98 -6.43 10.50
C PRO A 122 15.89 -5.54 11.75
N VAL A 123 14.87 -4.69 11.83
CA VAL A 123 14.67 -3.73 12.93
C VAL A 123 14.22 -4.45 14.21
N LEU A 124 13.30 -5.40 14.08
CA LEU A 124 12.73 -6.13 15.23
C LEU A 124 13.53 -7.38 15.62
N GLY A 125 14.44 -7.85 14.75
CA GLY A 125 15.26 -9.04 14.99
C GLY A 125 14.49 -10.37 15.13
N ASP A 126 13.18 -10.38 14.85
CA ASP A 126 12.32 -11.56 14.95
C ASP A 126 11.24 -11.52 13.87
N THR A 127 11.28 -12.50 12.95
CA THR A 127 10.30 -12.67 11.86
C THR A 127 8.86 -12.82 12.37
N ARG A 128 8.65 -13.45 13.52
CA ARG A 128 7.28 -13.62 14.10
C ARG A 128 6.76 -12.30 14.61
N LYS A 129 7.62 -11.51 15.29
CA LYS A 129 7.27 -10.15 15.73
C LYS A 129 6.95 -9.26 14.54
N ALA A 130 7.76 -9.28 13.48
CA ALA A 130 7.52 -8.50 12.28
C ALA A 130 6.17 -8.84 11.62
N ARG A 131 5.83 -10.12 11.51
CA ARG A 131 4.53 -10.57 10.98
C ARG A 131 3.36 -10.16 11.87
N ALA A 132 3.50 -10.25 13.19
CA ALA A 132 2.47 -9.83 14.13
C ALA A 132 2.24 -8.31 14.04
N VAL A 133 3.32 -7.51 13.99
CA VAL A 133 3.25 -6.05 13.81
C VAL A 133 2.56 -5.70 12.50
N LEU A 134 2.91 -6.37 11.39
CA LEU A 134 2.24 -6.16 10.10
C LEU A 134 0.75 -6.48 10.17
N LEU A 135 0.33 -7.58 10.80
CA LEU A 135 -1.08 -7.96 10.96
C LEU A 135 -1.85 -6.92 11.79
N ILE A 136 -1.27 -6.46 12.90
CA ILE A 136 -1.86 -5.41 13.74
C ILE A 136 -2.00 -4.12 12.92
N ALA A 137 -0.92 -3.65 12.30
CA ALA A 137 -0.91 -2.43 11.48
C ALA A 137 -1.93 -2.51 10.32
N GLN A 138 -2.01 -3.65 9.64
CA GLN A 138 -2.98 -3.89 8.56
C GLN A 138 -4.42 -3.83 9.06
N SER A 139 -4.71 -4.38 10.25
CA SER A 139 -6.03 -4.27 10.87
C SER A 139 -6.42 -2.82 11.11
N PHE A 140 -5.52 -2.02 11.69
CA PHE A 140 -5.76 -0.59 11.92
C PHE A 140 -5.85 0.21 10.60
N LEU A 141 -5.07 -0.13 9.58
CA LEU A 141 -5.17 0.51 8.26
C LEU A 141 -6.54 0.29 7.61
N VAL A 142 -7.03 -0.96 7.64
CA VAL A 142 -8.24 -1.35 6.91
C VAL A 142 -9.50 -1.09 7.73
N SER A 143 -9.49 -1.45 9.02
CA SER A 143 -10.70 -1.54 9.83
C SER A 143 -10.92 -0.38 10.79
N ALA A 144 -9.89 0.41 11.17
CA ALA A 144 -10.08 1.53 12.08
C ALA A 144 -11.17 2.52 11.62
N PRO A 145 -11.31 2.86 10.32
CA PRO A 145 -12.38 3.74 9.87
C PRO A 145 -13.80 3.21 10.15
N THR A 146 -13.98 1.90 10.35
CA THR A 146 -15.28 1.30 10.69
C THR A 146 -15.60 1.34 12.19
N MET A 147 -14.61 1.69 13.02
CA MET A 147 -14.71 1.73 14.49
C MET A 147 -14.92 3.15 15.01
N LEU A 148 -15.15 4.12 14.12
CA LEU A 148 -15.38 5.51 14.50
C LEU A 148 -16.73 5.68 15.17
N GLY A 149 -16.75 6.55 16.17
CA GLY A 149 -17.91 6.92 16.97
C GLY A 149 -17.43 7.96 17.98
N PRO A 150 -17.47 7.67 19.31
CA PRO A 150 -16.76 8.50 20.27
C PRO A 150 -15.24 8.56 20.04
N PRO A 151 -14.52 7.42 19.77
CA PRO A 151 -13.11 7.48 19.40
C PRO A 151 -12.91 8.05 17.99
N THR A 152 -11.88 8.89 17.85
CA THR A 152 -11.38 9.42 16.58
C THR A 152 -10.31 8.50 15.97
N LEU A 153 -9.87 8.78 14.76
CA LEU A 153 -8.71 8.08 14.18
C LEU A 153 -7.43 8.34 14.98
N ASP A 154 -7.25 9.52 15.53
CA ASP A 154 -6.08 9.84 16.36
C ASP A 154 -6.10 9.07 17.68
N ASP A 155 -7.26 8.86 18.28
CA ASP A 155 -7.41 8.00 19.47
C ASP A 155 -7.05 6.55 19.14
N LEU A 156 -7.51 6.03 18.00
CA LEU A 156 -7.17 4.66 17.55
C LEU A 156 -5.69 4.53 17.18
N ASP A 157 -5.06 5.55 16.61
CA ASP A 157 -3.62 5.56 16.36
C ASP A 157 -2.80 5.56 17.65
N ALA A 158 -3.29 6.23 18.72
CA ALA A 158 -2.69 6.15 20.04
C ALA A 158 -2.82 4.75 20.67
N GLU A 159 -3.97 4.09 20.49
CA GLU A 159 -4.15 2.69 20.91
C GLU A 159 -3.25 1.73 20.13
N LEU A 160 -3.06 1.95 18.81
CA LEU A 160 -2.10 1.19 18.03
C LEU A 160 -0.68 1.32 18.62
N ALA A 161 -0.25 2.53 18.96
CA ALA A 161 1.04 2.77 19.60
C ALA A 161 1.16 1.99 20.91
N ALA A 162 0.18 2.12 21.81
CA ALA A 162 0.17 1.45 23.10
C ALA A 162 0.23 -0.09 22.98
N ILE A 163 -0.52 -0.67 22.03
CA ILE A 163 -0.49 -2.12 21.75
C ILE A 163 0.91 -2.54 21.29
N LEU A 164 1.52 -1.79 20.38
CA LEU A 164 2.84 -2.12 19.83
C LEU A 164 3.93 -1.95 20.90
N GLU A 165 3.88 -0.91 21.72
CA GLU A 165 4.80 -0.71 22.85
C GLU A 165 4.72 -1.88 23.84
N ALA A 166 3.52 -2.28 24.26
CA ALA A 166 3.33 -3.40 25.16
C ALA A 166 3.77 -4.74 24.56
N TYR A 167 3.67 -4.92 23.24
CA TYR A 167 4.04 -6.16 22.56
C TYR A 167 5.54 -6.26 22.28
N LEU A 168 6.20 -5.15 22.01
CA LEU A 168 7.63 -5.12 21.62
C LEU A 168 8.57 -4.89 22.80
N GLY A 169 8.10 -4.19 23.85
CA GLY A 169 8.84 -3.90 25.09
C GLY A 169 9.06 -5.10 25.90
#